data_0b5f032066c74594005b47df59ab2195
#
_entry.id   0b5f032066c74594005b47df59ab2195
#
_cell.length_a   1.000
_cell.length_b   1.000
_cell.length_c   1.000
_cell.angle_alpha   90.00
_cell.angle_beta   90.00
_cell.angle_gamma   90.00
#
_symmetry.space_group_name_H-M   'P 1'
#
loop_
_entity.id
_entity.type
_entity.pdbx_description
1 polymer ?
#
loop_
_entity_poly.entity_id
_entity_poly.type
_entity_poly.pdbx_seq_one_letter_code
_entity_poly.pdbx_strand_id
1 'polypeptide(L)'
;MDDLRGHVAVVTGAASGIGRAMAERFAAEGMRVVMADVEAVALDAAVDALRSAGAEVEGLRTDVTDAGQVEALAALALDRFGAVHVVCNNAGVVTMKPVWEQTLEDWRWVLGVDLWGVIHGVRTFVPILLEQGGPGHVVNTSSIAGLLPSPGIGPYNVAKFGVVALSETLLHDLRAAGSPIGVSVLCPGVVPTRIAESGRNRPGEPEAPLDIPTQADLPPTAMTPAEVAGRVVDAIRGEQFWIVTHEGSFDLVVARAEGMAKGEDPVVPPVF
;
A
#
# COMPACT_ATOMS: atom_id res chain seq x y z
N MET A 1 15.91 -10.71 3.04
CA MET A 1 16.83 -9.61 2.57
C MET A 1 17.35 -8.87 3.79
N ASP A 2 18.51 -9.28 4.34
CA ASP A 2 18.99 -8.82 5.66
C ASP A 2 19.59 -7.40 5.63
N ASP A 3 20.39 -7.09 4.61
CA ASP A 3 20.95 -5.74 4.39
C ASP A 3 20.20 -5.05 3.24
N LEU A 4 19.63 -3.88 3.54
CA LEU A 4 18.91 -3.07 2.57
C LEU A 4 19.79 -1.97 1.93
N ARG A 5 20.98 -1.75 2.46
CA ARG A 5 21.87 -0.66 2.02
C ARG A 5 22.24 -0.80 0.55
N GLY A 6 22.11 0.31 -0.18
CA GLY A 6 22.39 0.38 -1.62
C GLY A 6 21.33 -0.29 -2.51
N HIS A 7 20.32 -0.96 -1.94
CA HIS A 7 19.17 -1.45 -2.70
C HIS A 7 18.24 -0.30 -3.13
N VAL A 8 17.38 -0.56 -4.10
CA VAL A 8 16.46 0.42 -4.66
C VAL A 8 15.04 0.06 -4.27
N ALA A 9 14.32 1.00 -3.64
CA ALA A 9 12.91 0.89 -3.31
C ALA A 9 12.06 1.82 -4.20
N VAL A 10 10.93 1.32 -4.67
CA VAL A 10 9.89 2.10 -5.35
C VAL A 10 8.65 2.13 -4.48
N VAL A 11 8.11 3.32 -4.19
CA VAL A 11 6.94 3.48 -3.31
C VAL A 11 5.89 4.35 -3.99
N THR A 12 4.66 3.84 -4.13
CA THR A 12 3.52 4.61 -4.63
C THR A 12 2.68 5.21 -3.48
N GLY A 13 2.02 6.33 -3.70
CA GLY A 13 1.34 7.09 -2.65
C GLY A 13 2.35 7.67 -1.63
N ALA A 14 3.53 8.07 -2.11
CA ALA A 14 4.68 8.40 -1.28
C ALA A 14 4.75 9.87 -0.84
N ALA A 15 3.81 10.72 -1.26
CA ALA A 15 3.78 12.12 -0.83
C ALA A 15 3.29 12.32 0.62
N SER A 16 2.57 11.35 1.18
CA SER A 16 1.98 11.45 2.53
C SER A 16 1.80 10.09 3.22
N GLY A 17 1.42 10.13 4.50
CA GLY A 17 0.98 8.96 5.26
C GLY A 17 1.99 7.81 5.30
N ILE A 18 1.49 6.58 5.16
CA ILE A 18 2.29 5.35 5.24
C ILE A 18 3.33 5.30 4.12
N GLY A 19 2.97 5.68 2.88
CA GLY A 19 3.90 5.66 1.75
C GLY A 19 5.10 6.57 1.96
N ARG A 20 4.87 7.80 2.46
CA ARG A 20 5.94 8.72 2.82
C ARG A 20 6.81 8.17 3.95
N ALA A 21 6.20 7.62 4.98
CA ALA A 21 6.95 7.03 6.09
C ALA A 21 7.79 5.81 5.65
N MET A 22 7.29 4.99 4.71
CA MET A 22 8.10 3.92 4.12
C MET A 22 9.29 4.47 3.34
N ALA A 23 9.10 5.51 2.51
CA ALA A 23 10.18 6.14 1.77
C ALA A 23 11.25 6.73 2.71
N GLU A 24 10.83 7.43 3.77
CA GLU A 24 11.71 7.97 4.80
C GLU A 24 12.48 6.86 5.53
N ARG A 25 11.80 5.77 5.87
CA ARG A 25 12.44 4.63 6.53
C ARG A 25 13.42 3.92 5.63
N PHE A 26 13.10 3.65 4.37
CA PHE A 26 14.01 3.04 3.41
C PHE A 26 15.27 3.91 3.18
N ALA A 27 15.09 5.22 3.07
CA ALA A 27 16.22 6.15 2.98
C ALA A 27 17.12 6.08 4.23
N ALA A 28 16.53 5.99 5.44
CA ALA A 28 17.28 5.82 6.68
C ALA A 28 18.03 4.48 6.77
N GLU A 29 17.54 3.44 6.11
CA GLU A 29 18.24 2.14 5.96
C GLU A 29 19.37 2.18 4.90
N GLY A 30 19.57 3.33 4.25
CA GLY A 30 20.60 3.52 3.22
C GLY A 30 20.19 2.99 1.84
N MET A 31 18.90 2.82 1.59
CA MET A 31 18.39 2.51 0.26
C MET A 31 18.32 3.76 -0.62
N ARG A 32 18.38 3.56 -1.92
CA ARG A 32 17.97 4.54 -2.93
C ARG A 32 16.46 4.43 -3.14
N VAL A 33 15.74 5.54 -3.20
CA VAL A 33 14.28 5.55 -3.18
C VAL A 33 13.70 6.25 -4.40
N VAL A 34 12.74 5.62 -5.07
CA VAL A 34 11.88 6.28 -6.08
C VAL A 34 10.49 6.46 -5.47
N MET A 35 10.09 7.70 -5.35
CA MET A 35 8.80 8.10 -4.79
C MET A 35 7.82 8.44 -5.90
N ALA A 36 6.61 7.92 -5.83
CA ALA A 36 5.55 8.19 -6.79
C ALA A 36 4.27 8.64 -6.09
N ASP A 37 3.63 9.66 -6.61
CA ASP A 37 2.32 10.14 -6.12
C ASP A 37 1.62 10.93 -7.24
N VAL A 38 0.29 11.04 -7.15
CA VAL A 38 -0.49 11.87 -8.06
C VAL A 38 -0.39 13.36 -7.70
N GLU A 39 -0.10 13.68 -6.44
CA GLU A 39 0.02 15.04 -5.90
C GLU A 39 1.44 15.61 -6.10
N ALA A 40 1.72 16.17 -7.29
CA ALA A 40 3.05 16.63 -7.66
C ALA A 40 3.70 17.55 -6.62
N VAL A 41 3.00 18.58 -6.14
CA VAL A 41 3.55 19.56 -5.19
C VAL A 41 3.94 18.94 -3.85
N ALA A 42 3.10 18.03 -3.34
CA ALA A 42 3.38 17.32 -2.09
C ALA A 42 4.53 16.30 -2.27
N LEU A 43 4.59 15.66 -3.43
CA LEU A 43 5.66 14.74 -3.80
C LEU A 43 7.02 15.47 -3.89
N ASP A 44 7.06 16.59 -4.61
CA ASP A 44 8.28 17.40 -4.75
C ASP A 44 8.81 17.84 -3.37
N ALA A 45 7.92 18.33 -2.51
CA ALA A 45 8.28 18.72 -1.15
C ALA A 45 8.83 17.54 -0.31
N ALA A 46 8.26 16.34 -0.46
CA ALA A 46 8.73 15.14 0.25
C ALA A 46 10.10 14.67 -0.27
N VAL A 47 10.30 14.69 -1.59
CA VAL A 47 11.58 14.38 -2.25
C VAL A 47 12.67 15.34 -1.82
N ASP A 48 12.38 16.66 -1.83
CA ASP A 48 13.35 17.69 -1.44
C ASP A 48 13.74 17.57 0.04
N ALA A 49 12.80 17.20 0.90
CA ALA A 49 13.09 16.94 2.31
C ALA A 49 14.09 15.77 2.48
N LEU A 50 13.90 14.67 1.77
CA LEU A 50 14.81 13.52 1.81
C LEU A 50 16.17 13.82 1.18
N ARG A 51 16.21 14.55 0.05
CA ARG A 51 17.47 15.01 -0.56
C ARG A 51 18.26 15.90 0.38
N SER A 52 17.58 16.83 1.07
CA SER A 52 18.20 17.73 2.05
C SER A 52 18.76 16.98 3.26
N ALA A 53 18.20 15.81 3.59
CA ALA A 53 18.74 14.90 4.60
C ALA A 53 19.87 13.99 4.07
N GLY A 54 20.29 14.14 2.82
CA GLY A 54 21.38 13.39 2.19
C GLY A 54 20.99 12.06 1.55
N ALA A 55 19.69 11.78 1.39
CA ALA A 55 19.22 10.55 0.74
C ALA A 55 19.33 10.62 -0.79
N GLU A 56 19.62 9.49 -1.42
CA GLU A 56 19.51 9.30 -2.87
C GLU A 56 18.04 9.00 -3.21
N VAL A 57 17.31 10.01 -3.68
CA VAL A 57 15.87 9.89 -3.95
C VAL A 57 15.48 10.57 -5.25
N GLU A 58 14.59 9.94 -5.99
CA GLU A 58 13.93 10.50 -7.17
C GLU A 58 12.41 10.52 -6.97
N GLY A 59 11.73 11.46 -7.64
CA GLY A 59 10.28 11.58 -7.60
C GLY A 59 9.70 11.57 -9.01
N LEU A 60 8.57 10.91 -9.19
CA LEU A 60 7.81 10.98 -10.44
C LEU A 60 6.31 11.10 -10.13
N ARG A 61 5.67 12.16 -10.66
CA ARG A 61 4.22 12.23 -10.62
C ARG A 61 3.63 11.04 -11.35
N THR A 62 2.86 10.23 -10.67
CA THR A 62 2.32 8.98 -11.21
C THR A 62 0.88 8.79 -10.76
N ASP A 63 -0.02 8.66 -11.71
CA ASP A 63 -1.36 8.13 -11.49
C ASP A 63 -1.30 6.61 -11.67
N VAL A 64 -1.47 5.86 -10.59
CA VAL A 64 -1.37 4.39 -10.61
C VAL A 64 -2.52 3.72 -11.39
N THR A 65 -3.58 4.45 -11.72
CA THR A 65 -4.67 3.95 -12.57
C THR A 65 -4.26 3.82 -14.03
N ASP A 66 -3.16 4.47 -14.42
CA ASP A 66 -2.57 4.43 -15.77
C ASP A 66 -1.35 3.50 -15.77
N ALA A 67 -1.47 2.36 -16.45
CA ALA A 67 -0.39 1.37 -16.57
C ALA A 67 0.87 1.97 -17.20
N GLY A 68 0.74 2.87 -18.19
CA GLY A 68 1.88 3.50 -18.84
C GLY A 68 2.68 4.43 -17.92
N GLN A 69 2.01 5.09 -16.95
CA GLN A 69 2.71 5.89 -15.94
C GLN A 69 3.44 5.01 -14.93
N VAL A 70 2.90 3.83 -14.59
CA VAL A 70 3.60 2.85 -13.74
C VAL A 70 4.81 2.25 -14.46
N GLU A 71 4.70 1.99 -15.76
CA GLU A 71 5.85 1.56 -16.62
C GLU A 71 6.92 2.66 -16.69
N ALA A 72 6.53 3.94 -16.81
CA ALA A 72 7.48 5.06 -16.79
C ALA A 72 8.18 5.19 -15.41
N LEU A 73 7.47 4.89 -14.32
CA LEU A 73 8.05 4.86 -12.97
C LEU A 73 9.15 3.77 -12.86
N ALA A 74 8.90 2.60 -13.41
CA ALA A 74 9.90 1.53 -13.43
C ALA A 74 11.11 1.90 -14.31
N ALA A 75 10.87 2.50 -15.47
CA ALA A 75 11.92 3.00 -16.34
C ALA A 75 12.80 4.04 -15.64
N LEU A 76 12.22 4.98 -14.89
CA LEU A 76 12.97 5.95 -14.10
C LEU A 76 13.86 5.25 -13.05
N ALA A 77 13.35 4.25 -12.33
CA ALA A 77 14.12 3.53 -11.33
C ALA A 77 15.33 2.81 -11.94
N LEU A 78 15.14 2.17 -13.10
CA LEU A 78 16.22 1.50 -13.84
C LEU A 78 17.24 2.49 -14.42
N ASP A 79 16.79 3.61 -15.00
CA ASP A 79 17.66 4.63 -15.58
C ASP A 79 18.54 5.30 -14.50
N ARG A 80 17.94 5.65 -13.37
CA ARG A 80 18.63 6.40 -12.31
C ARG A 80 19.49 5.53 -11.41
N PHE A 81 19.04 4.31 -11.12
CA PHE A 81 19.65 3.46 -10.09
C PHE A 81 20.08 2.07 -10.59
N GLY A 82 19.76 1.72 -11.84
CA GLY A 82 20.19 0.48 -12.48
C GLY A 82 19.45 -0.78 -12.09
N ALA A 83 18.59 -0.73 -11.06
CA ALA A 83 17.87 -1.90 -10.56
C ALA A 83 16.64 -1.50 -9.72
N VAL A 84 15.79 -2.47 -9.42
CA VAL A 84 14.70 -2.39 -8.43
C VAL A 84 14.83 -3.60 -7.49
N HIS A 85 14.64 -3.41 -6.20
CA HIS A 85 14.73 -4.49 -5.19
C HIS A 85 13.48 -4.59 -4.32
N VAL A 86 12.90 -3.46 -3.94
CA VAL A 86 11.67 -3.41 -3.15
C VAL A 86 10.62 -2.59 -3.89
N VAL A 87 9.40 -3.10 -3.98
CA VAL A 87 8.25 -2.40 -4.56
C VAL A 87 7.14 -2.34 -3.54
N CYS A 88 6.71 -1.12 -3.18
CA CYS A 88 5.57 -0.90 -2.30
C CYS A 88 4.41 -0.30 -3.11
N ASN A 89 3.46 -1.15 -3.49
CA ASN A 89 2.18 -0.74 -4.08
C ASN A 89 1.27 -0.26 -2.94
N ASN A 90 1.31 1.06 -2.66
CA ASN A 90 0.70 1.60 -1.44
C ASN A 90 -0.34 2.70 -1.71
N ALA A 91 -0.38 3.32 -2.88
CA ALA A 91 -1.41 4.32 -3.20
C ALA A 91 -2.82 3.79 -2.92
N GLY A 92 -3.65 4.62 -2.29
CA GLY A 92 -5.00 4.23 -1.92
C GLY A 92 -5.92 5.41 -1.64
N VAL A 93 -7.21 5.21 -1.89
CA VAL A 93 -8.29 6.16 -1.73
C VAL A 93 -9.52 5.46 -1.14
N VAL A 94 -10.48 6.22 -0.61
CA VAL A 94 -11.70 5.65 -0.04
C VAL A 94 -12.91 6.53 -0.32
N THR A 95 -14.08 5.93 -0.49
CA THR A 95 -15.39 6.57 -0.47
C THR A 95 -16.24 5.98 0.64
N MET A 96 -17.14 6.78 1.24
CA MET A 96 -17.98 6.34 2.36
C MET A 96 -19.45 6.66 2.08
N LYS A 97 -20.20 5.63 1.67
CA LYS A 97 -21.64 5.65 1.43
C LYS A 97 -22.16 4.22 1.57
N PRO A 98 -23.44 3.99 1.90
CA PRO A 98 -24.07 2.68 1.75
C PRO A 98 -23.78 2.08 0.37
N VAL A 99 -23.57 0.77 0.29
CA VAL A 99 -23.10 0.12 -0.96
C VAL A 99 -24.04 0.34 -2.15
N TRP A 100 -25.34 0.48 -1.92
CA TRP A 100 -26.36 0.77 -2.95
C TRP A 100 -26.41 2.26 -3.37
N GLU A 101 -25.72 3.14 -2.66
CA GLU A 101 -25.59 4.58 -2.97
C GLU A 101 -24.25 4.92 -3.63
N GLN A 102 -23.31 3.97 -3.65
CA GLN A 102 -22.03 4.13 -4.34
C GLN A 102 -22.26 4.20 -5.85
N THR A 103 -21.83 5.29 -6.48
CA THR A 103 -21.98 5.48 -7.93
C THR A 103 -20.98 4.57 -8.69
N LEU A 104 -21.21 4.40 -10.00
CA LEU A 104 -20.22 3.69 -10.84
C LEU A 104 -18.88 4.43 -10.90
N GLU A 105 -18.86 5.73 -10.74
CA GLU A 105 -17.67 6.57 -10.66
C GLU A 105 -16.91 6.29 -9.35
N ASP A 106 -17.62 6.14 -8.22
CA ASP A 106 -17.01 5.73 -6.93
C ASP A 106 -16.31 4.38 -7.10
N TRP A 107 -17.01 3.41 -7.67
CA TRP A 107 -16.46 2.07 -7.93
C TRP A 107 -15.24 2.11 -8.85
N ARG A 108 -15.33 2.81 -9.99
CA ARG A 108 -14.22 2.90 -10.95
C ARG A 108 -12.99 3.56 -10.33
N TRP A 109 -13.21 4.64 -9.59
CA TRP A 109 -12.11 5.37 -8.96
C TRP A 109 -11.41 4.54 -7.89
N VAL A 110 -12.16 4.01 -6.91
CA VAL A 110 -11.57 3.23 -5.81
C VAL A 110 -10.91 1.95 -6.35
N LEU A 111 -11.59 1.17 -7.19
CA LEU A 111 -10.99 -0.03 -7.79
C LEU A 111 -9.80 0.32 -8.69
N GLY A 112 -9.87 1.44 -9.40
CA GLY A 112 -8.79 1.94 -10.26
C GLY A 112 -7.49 2.17 -9.48
N VAL A 113 -7.59 2.87 -8.34
CA VAL A 113 -6.41 3.17 -7.51
C VAL A 113 -6.01 1.96 -6.67
N ASP A 114 -6.93 1.42 -5.87
CA ASP A 114 -6.63 0.49 -4.79
C ASP A 114 -6.42 -0.96 -5.22
N LEU A 115 -6.94 -1.35 -6.39
CA LEU A 115 -6.77 -2.70 -6.94
C LEU A 115 -5.98 -2.68 -8.25
N TRP A 116 -6.44 -1.93 -9.26
CA TRP A 116 -5.74 -1.87 -10.54
C TRP A 116 -4.35 -1.26 -10.41
N GLY A 117 -4.17 -0.25 -9.56
CA GLY A 117 -2.85 0.30 -9.26
C GLY A 117 -1.88 -0.76 -8.73
N VAL A 118 -2.34 -1.64 -7.84
CA VAL A 118 -1.53 -2.78 -7.35
C VAL A 118 -1.27 -3.79 -8.47
N ILE A 119 -2.28 -4.11 -9.29
CA ILE A 119 -2.13 -5.01 -10.45
C ILE A 119 -1.10 -4.44 -11.45
N HIS A 120 -1.16 -3.15 -11.75
CA HIS A 120 -0.18 -2.49 -12.63
C HIS A 120 1.23 -2.58 -12.05
N GLY A 121 1.39 -2.33 -10.74
CA GLY A 121 2.67 -2.47 -10.06
C GLY A 121 3.22 -3.90 -10.14
N VAL A 122 2.42 -4.91 -9.81
CA VAL A 122 2.81 -6.33 -9.92
C VAL A 122 3.21 -6.67 -11.35
N ARG A 123 2.37 -6.32 -12.36
CA ARG A 123 2.66 -6.60 -13.78
C ARG A 123 3.92 -5.94 -14.29
N THR A 124 4.24 -4.75 -13.82
CA THR A 124 5.40 -3.99 -14.28
C THR A 124 6.67 -4.43 -13.57
N PHE A 125 6.64 -4.55 -12.25
CA PHE A 125 7.86 -4.74 -11.47
C PHE A 125 8.27 -6.21 -11.25
N VAL A 126 7.31 -7.14 -11.16
CA VAL A 126 7.67 -8.56 -10.94
C VAL A 126 8.51 -9.13 -12.07
N PRO A 127 8.21 -8.90 -13.36
CA PRO A 127 9.10 -9.33 -14.45
C PRO A 127 10.51 -8.76 -14.35
N ILE A 128 10.66 -7.49 -13.95
CA ILE A 128 11.97 -6.84 -13.75
C ILE A 128 12.74 -7.55 -12.62
N LEU A 129 12.08 -7.79 -11.49
CA LEU A 129 12.69 -8.50 -10.35
C LEU A 129 13.12 -9.92 -10.72
N LEU A 130 12.30 -10.65 -11.51
CA LEU A 130 12.62 -11.98 -12.01
C LEU A 130 13.82 -11.97 -12.96
N GLU A 131 13.87 -11.01 -13.89
CA GLU A 131 14.98 -10.88 -14.85
C GLU A 131 16.30 -10.54 -14.14
N GLN A 132 16.27 -9.76 -13.07
CA GLN A 132 17.45 -9.47 -12.26
C GLN A 132 18.01 -10.71 -11.53
N GLY A 133 17.20 -11.73 -11.28
CA GLY A 133 17.60 -13.02 -10.71
C GLY A 133 18.11 -12.96 -9.26
N GLY A 134 18.08 -11.79 -8.64
CA GLY A 134 18.53 -11.55 -7.26
C GLY A 134 17.35 -11.51 -6.26
N PRO A 135 17.66 -11.27 -4.97
CA PRO A 135 16.63 -11.08 -3.96
C PRO A 135 15.82 -9.82 -4.25
N GLY A 136 14.50 -9.92 -4.16
CA GLY A 136 13.55 -8.84 -4.31
C GLY A 136 12.38 -8.98 -3.34
N HIS A 137 11.60 -7.91 -3.16
CA HIS A 137 10.42 -7.98 -2.30
C HIS A 137 9.30 -7.08 -2.81
N VAL A 138 8.09 -7.61 -2.85
CA VAL A 138 6.87 -6.86 -3.18
C VAL A 138 6.01 -6.70 -1.93
N VAL A 139 5.69 -5.47 -1.58
CA VAL A 139 4.76 -5.13 -0.49
C VAL A 139 3.50 -4.53 -1.10
N ASN A 140 2.38 -5.20 -0.93
CA ASN A 140 1.08 -4.71 -1.37
C ASN A 140 0.27 -4.21 -0.17
N THR A 141 -0.13 -2.95 -0.18
CA THR A 141 -0.92 -2.35 0.90
C THR A 141 -2.40 -2.66 0.71
N SER A 142 -2.87 -3.63 1.50
CA SER A 142 -4.29 -3.89 1.72
C SER A 142 -4.82 -3.01 2.88
N SER A 143 -5.57 -3.57 3.78
CA SER A 143 -6.14 -3.00 5.00
C SER A 143 -6.67 -4.14 5.86
N ILE A 144 -6.96 -3.87 7.13
CA ILE A 144 -7.82 -4.77 7.90
C ILE A 144 -9.19 -4.96 7.21
N ALA A 145 -9.67 -3.96 6.46
CA ALA A 145 -10.86 -4.03 5.63
C ALA A 145 -10.74 -5.01 4.44
N GLY A 146 -9.53 -5.51 4.14
CA GLY A 146 -9.29 -6.62 3.22
C GLY A 146 -9.42 -8.01 3.87
N LEU A 147 -9.63 -8.07 5.18
CA LEU A 147 -9.84 -9.30 5.97
C LEU A 147 -11.21 -9.30 6.66
N LEU A 148 -11.68 -8.13 7.06
CA LEU A 148 -12.91 -7.88 7.80
C LEU A 148 -13.71 -6.76 7.12
N PRO A 149 -14.72 -7.07 6.30
CA PRO A 149 -15.45 -6.03 5.57
C PRO A 149 -16.26 -5.15 6.53
N SER A 150 -16.14 -3.84 6.37
CA SER A 150 -16.86 -2.84 7.17
C SER A 150 -17.99 -2.20 6.36
N PRO A 151 -19.10 -1.80 6.99
CA PRO A 151 -20.17 -1.09 6.29
C PRO A 151 -19.72 0.28 5.77
N GLY A 152 -20.39 0.77 4.74
CA GLY A 152 -20.18 2.11 4.19
C GLY A 152 -19.01 2.25 3.20
N ILE A 153 -18.08 1.32 3.14
CA ILE A 153 -16.88 1.38 2.30
C ILE A 153 -16.82 0.23 1.28
N GLY A 154 -17.95 -0.08 0.64
CA GLY A 154 -18.09 -1.23 -0.27
C GLY A 154 -16.99 -1.37 -1.32
N PRO A 155 -16.72 -0.36 -2.18
CA PRO A 155 -15.65 -0.41 -3.17
C PRO A 155 -14.27 -0.65 -2.57
N TYR A 156 -13.98 -0.03 -1.43
CA TYR A 156 -12.72 -0.21 -0.71
C TYR A 156 -12.56 -1.64 -0.17
N ASN A 157 -13.59 -2.21 0.47
CA ASN A 157 -13.57 -3.60 0.91
C ASN A 157 -13.24 -4.55 -0.25
N VAL A 158 -13.95 -4.41 -1.38
CA VAL A 158 -13.72 -5.26 -2.57
C VAL A 158 -12.29 -5.13 -3.08
N ALA A 159 -11.77 -3.88 -3.18
CA ALA A 159 -10.40 -3.65 -3.60
C ALA A 159 -9.40 -4.32 -2.66
N LYS A 160 -9.54 -4.12 -1.34
CA LYS A 160 -8.57 -4.60 -0.34
C LYS A 160 -8.62 -6.12 -0.16
N PHE A 161 -9.79 -6.78 -0.26
CA PHE A 161 -9.88 -8.23 -0.40
C PHE A 161 -9.21 -8.73 -1.68
N GLY A 162 -9.38 -8.03 -2.79
CA GLY A 162 -8.71 -8.33 -4.06
C GLY A 162 -7.19 -8.25 -3.94
N VAL A 163 -6.64 -7.26 -3.21
CA VAL A 163 -5.20 -7.13 -2.96
C VAL A 163 -4.67 -8.30 -2.12
N VAL A 164 -5.42 -8.75 -1.11
CA VAL A 164 -5.03 -9.94 -0.32
C VAL A 164 -4.94 -11.15 -1.24
N ALA A 165 -6.00 -11.46 -2.00
CA ALA A 165 -6.03 -12.61 -2.91
C ALA A 165 -4.92 -12.54 -3.97
N LEU A 166 -4.67 -11.36 -4.55
CA LEU A 166 -3.58 -11.15 -5.51
C LEU A 166 -2.21 -11.44 -4.87
N SER A 167 -1.99 -10.98 -3.64
CA SER A 167 -0.72 -11.15 -2.94
C SER A 167 -0.44 -12.60 -2.57
N GLU A 168 -1.46 -13.34 -2.10
CA GLU A 168 -1.36 -14.79 -1.85
C GLU A 168 -1.04 -15.55 -3.14
N THR A 169 -1.77 -15.26 -4.22
CA THR A 169 -1.54 -15.87 -5.54
C THR A 169 -0.12 -15.58 -6.02
N LEU A 170 0.33 -14.33 -5.96
CA LEU A 170 1.67 -13.94 -6.36
C LEU A 170 2.76 -14.71 -5.58
N LEU A 171 2.59 -14.84 -4.25
CA LEU A 171 3.54 -15.63 -3.44
C LEU A 171 3.60 -17.09 -3.88
N HIS A 172 2.42 -17.71 -4.14
CA HIS A 172 2.36 -19.10 -4.59
C HIS A 172 3.01 -19.28 -5.96
N ASP A 173 2.75 -18.39 -6.91
CA ASP A 173 3.32 -18.43 -8.25
C ASP A 173 4.85 -18.27 -8.22
N LEU A 174 5.37 -17.32 -7.43
CA LEU A 174 6.80 -17.11 -7.28
C LEU A 174 7.50 -18.31 -6.61
N ARG A 175 6.87 -18.92 -5.61
CA ARG A 175 7.38 -20.14 -4.97
C ARG A 175 7.39 -21.32 -5.94
N ALA A 176 6.32 -21.50 -6.73
CA ALA A 176 6.25 -22.55 -7.75
C ALA A 176 7.32 -22.37 -8.84
N ALA A 177 7.69 -21.12 -9.15
CA ALA A 177 8.78 -20.80 -10.06
C ALA A 177 10.18 -20.89 -9.43
N GLY A 178 10.31 -21.23 -8.13
CA GLY A 178 11.58 -21.26 -7.42
C GLY A 178 12.25 -19.89 -7.28
N SER A 179 11.48 -18.81 -7.33
CA SER A 179 11.99 -17.45 -7.27
C SER A 179 12.36 -17.04 -5.83
N PRO A 180 13.46 -16.28 -5.64
CA PRO A 180 13.84 -15.75 -4.33
C PRO A 180 13.08 -14.45 -3.95
N ILE A 181 12.10 -14.04 -4.74
CA ILE A 181 11.34 -12.81 -4.50
C ILE A 181 10.33 -13.06 -3.37
N GLY A 182 10.42 -12.25 -2.31
CA GLY A 182 9.45 -12.23 -1.22
C GLY A 182 8.21 -11.41 -1.55
N VAL A 183 7.11 -11.73 -0.88
CA VAL A 183 5.85 -10.97 -0.97
C VAL A 183 5.32 -10.73 0.44
N SER A 184 4.91 -9.50 0.72
CA SER A 184 4.16 -9.15 1.93
C SER A 184 2.86 -8.46 1.57
N VAL A 185 1.81 -8.72 2.35
CA VAL A 185 0.57 -7.95 2.33
C VAL A 185 0.44 -7.14 3.63
N LEU A 186 0.45 -5.82 3.49
CA LEU A 186 0.30 -4.89 4.60
C LEU A 186 -1.20 -4.66 4.86
N CYS A 187 -1.66 -5.03 6.05
CA CYS A 187 -3.04 -4.88 6.49
C CYS A 187 -3.13 -3.93 7.70
N PRO A 188 -3.03 -2.62 7.51
CA PRO A 188 -3.15 -1.67 8.60
C PRO A 188 -4.61 -1.55 9.06
N GLY A 189 -4.79 -1.34 10.37
CA GLY A 189 -6.03 -0.78 10.92
C GLY A 189 -6.03 0.74 10.76
N VAL A 190 -6.64 1.47 11.70
CA VAL A 190 -6.67 2.93 11.64
C VAL A 190 -5.28 3.50 11.96
N VAL A 191 -4.71 4.18 10.99
CA VAL A 191 -3.42 4.88 11.09
C VAL A 191 -3.66 6.34 10.69
N PRO A 192 -3.19 7.34 11.46
CA PRO A 192 -3.39 8.74 11.14
C PRO A 192 -2.70 9.11 9.83
N THR A 193 -3.48 9.20 8.77
CA THR A 193 -3.05 9.55 7.40
C THR A 193 -4.05 10.51 6.78
N ARG A 194 -3.78 10.95 5.56
CA ARG A 194 -4.69 11.81 4.80
C ARG A 194 -5.72 11.03 3.96
N ILE A 195 -5.95 9.75 4.27
CA ILE A 195 -6.89 8.92 3.49
C ILE A 195 -8.33 9.46 3.56
N ALA A 196 -8.74 10.04 4.71
CA ALA A 196 -10.02 10.72 4.86
C ALA A 196 -10.23 11.87 3.87
N GLU A 197 -9.14 12.49 3.43
CA GLU A 197 -9.13 13.60 2.49
C GLU A 197 -8.92 13.13 1.04
N SER A 198 -8.93 11.83 0.76
CA SER A 198 -8.60 11.30 -0.57
C SER A 198 -9.50 11.84 -1.69
N GLY A 199 -10.73 12.25 -1.37
CA GLY A 199 -11.65 12.92 -2.28
C GLY A 199 -11.07 14.14 -3.01
N ARG A 200 -10.03 14.80 -2.45
CA ARG A 200 -9.30 15.90 -3.11
C ARG A 200 -8.59 15.46 -4.42
N ASN A 201 -8.29 14.16 -4.57
CA ASN A 201 -7.64 13.59 -5.74
C ASN A 201 -8.63 12.93 -6.71
N ARG A 202 -9.92 13.03 -6.43
CA ARG A 202 -10.95 12.47 -7.29
C ARG A 202 -11.02 13.24 -8.61
N PRO A 203 -11.10 12.56 -9.77
CA PRO A 203 -11.36 13.24 -11.04
C PRO A 203 -12.70 14.00 -11.01
N GLY A 204 -12.70 15.26 -11.43
CA GLY A 204 -13.85 16.13 -11.36
C GLY A 204 -13.78 17.14 -10.22
N GLU A 205 -14.90 17.38 -9.53
CA GLU A 205 -14.93 18.28 -8.38
C GLU A 205 -14.41 17.56 -7.12
N PRO A 206 -13.50 18.18 -6.35
CA PRO A 206 -13.03 17.63 -5.10
C PRO A 206 -14.16 17.43 -4.10
N GLU A 207 -14.20 16.29 -3.45
CA GLU A 207 -15.16 16.00 -2.37
C GLU A 207 -14.61 16.46 -1.02
N ALA A 208 -15.52 16.80 -0.10
CA ALA A 208 -15.17 17.12 1.27
C ALA A 208 -14.49 15.92 1.96
N PRO A 209 -13.66 16.17 2.98
CA PRO A 209 -13.08 15.10 3.80
C PRO A 209 -14.18 14.21 4.39
N LEU A 210 -13.89 12.91 4.49
CA LEU A 210 -14.79 11.94 5.09
C LEU A 210 -14.81 12.09 6.61
N ASP A 211 -15.96 11.83 7.21
CA ASP A 211 -16.13 11.78 8.67
C ASP A 211 -15.64 10.43 9.21
N ILE A 212 -14.33 10.26 9.20
CA ILE A 212 -13.64 9.11 9.82
C ILE A 212 -12.60 9.65 10.82
N PRO A 213 -12.19 8.84 11.82
CA PRO A 213 -11.24 9.30 12.83
C PRO A 213 -9.98 9.92 12.21
N THR A 214 -9.69 11.15 12.60
CA THR A 214 -8.44 11.87 12.29
C THR A 214 -7.40 11.60 13.37
N GLN A 215 -6.19 12.09 13.18
CA GLN A 215 -5.14 11.96 14.22
C GLN A 215 -5.57 12.53 15.59
N ALA A 216 -6.40 13.57 15.59
CA ALA A 216 -6.88 14.19 16.82
C ALA A 216 -7.90 13.31 17.58
N ASP A 217 -8.59 12.43 16.88
CA ASP A 217 -9.63 11.56 17.41
C ASP A 217 -9.07 10.20 17.90
N LEU A 218 -7.82 9.89 17.51
CA LEU A 218 -7.18 8.64 17.86
C LEU A 218 -6.49 8.72 19.21
N PRO A 219 -6.47 7.61 19.99
CA PRO A 219 -5.75 7.59 21.25
C PRO A 219 -4.25 7.81 21.03
N PRO A 220 -3.51 8.34 22.01
CA PRO A 220 -2.06 8.53 21.93
C PRO A 220 -1.28 7.23 21.63
N THR A 221 -1.89 6.09 21.85
CA THR A 221 -1.35 4.75 21.56
C THR A 221 -1.64 4.27 20.16
N ALA A 222 -2.33 5.07 19.32
CA ALA A 222 -2.58 4.71 17.92
C ALA A 222 -1.26 4.61 17.16
N MET A 223 -1.15 3.57 16.35
CA MET A 223 0.06 3.32 15.56
C MET A 223 0.30 4.43 14.55
N THR A 224 1.49 4.98 14.55
CA THR A 224 1.91 6.01 13.61
C THR A 224 2.33 5.45 12.25
N PRO A 225 2.32 6.25 11.16
CA PRO A 225 2.87 5.83 9.88
C PRO A 225 4.33 5.35 9.96
N ALA A 226 5.15 5.95 10.83
CA ALA A 226 6.55 5.57 11.03
C ALA A 226 6.69 4.17 11.65
N GLU A 227 5.84 3.82 12.61
CA GLU A 227 5.81 2.47 13.20
C GLU A 227 5.35 1.43 12.17
N VAL A 228 4.36 1.75 11.33
CA VAL A 228 3.95 0.89 10.21
C VAL A 228 5.12 0.65 9.27
N ALA A 229 5.85 1.71 8.88
CA ALA A 229 7.02 1.61 8.02
C ALA A 229 8.13 0.74 8.66
N GLY A 230 8.33 0.82 9.97
CA GLY A 230 9.22 -0.07 10.71
C GLY A 230 8.83 -1.54 10.54
N ARG A 231 7.56 -1.88 10.76
CA ARG A 231 7.04 -3.24 10.57
C ARG A 231 7.21 -3.76 9.13
N VAL A 232 7.08 -2.86 8.13
CA VAL A 232 7.33 -3.22 6.73
C VAL A 232 8.80 -3.61 6.51
N VAL A 233 9.75 -2.84 7.04
CA VAL A 233 11.18 -3.18 6.95
C VAL A 233 11.49 -4.49 7.65
N ASP A 234 10.94 -4.70 8.86
CA ASP A 234 11.12 -5.95 9.60
C ASP A 234 10.55 -7.15 8.85
N ALA A 235 9.38 -6.99 8.21
CA ALA A 235 8.76 -8.03 7.40
C ALA A 235 9.56 -8.36 6.13
N ILE A 236 10.15 -7.36 5.47
CA ILE A 236 11.04 -7.57 4.33
C ILE A 236 12.28 -8.39 4.75
N ARG A 237 12.88 -8.06 5.89
CA ARG A 237 14.03 -8.78 6.45
C ARG A 237 13.67 -10.21 6.86
N GLY A 238 12.54 -10.37 7.51
CA GLY A 238 12.05 -11.67 8.01
C GLY A 238 11.28 -12.49 6.97
N GLU A 239 11.15 -12.03 5.74
CA GLU A 239 10.35 -12.67 4.67
C GLU A 239 8.91 -12.98 5.12
N GLN A 240 8.35 -12.11 5.96
CA GLN A 240 7.03 -12.27 6.53
C GLN A 240 5.94 -11.85 5.52
N PHE A 241 4.98 -12.74 5.25
CA PHE A 241 3.88 -12.45 4.32
C PHE A 241 2.84 -11.50 4.92
N TRP A 242 2.32 -11.81 6.11
CA TRP A 242 1.27 -11.01 6.76
C TRP A 242 1.85 -9.90 7.63
N ILE A 243 1.58 -8.64 7.28
CA ILE A 243 1.92 -7.48 8.11
C ILE A 243 0.62 -6.89 8.66
N VAL A 244 0.09 -7.48 9.74
CA VAL A 244 -1.08 -6.96 10.45
C VAL A 244 -0.60 -6.08 11.59
N THR A 245 -1.05 -4.83 11.59
CA THR A 245 -0.46 -3.80 12.45
C THR A 245 -1.14 -3.65 13.81
N HIS A 246 -2.38 -4.09 13.95
CA HIS A 246 -3.17 -3.91 15.19
C HIS A 246 -3.39 -5.25 15.89
N GLU A 247 -3.09 -5.28 17.18
CA GLU A 247 -3.33 -6.44 18.05
C GLU A 247 -4.82 -6.81 18.07
N GLY A 248 -5.12 -8.11 18.19
CA GLY A 248 -6.50 -8.61 18.22
C GLY A 248 -7.20 -8.68 16.86
N SER A 249 -6.64 -8.09 15.79
CA SER A 249 -7.26 -8.18 14.47
C SER A 249 -7.37 -9.61 13.94
N PHE A 250 -6.37 -10.44 14.22
CA PHE A 250 -6.40 -11.85 13.80
C PHE A 250 -7.49 -12.64 14.54
N ASP A 251 -7.76 -12.34 15.81
CA ASP A 251 -8.83 -13.01 16.58
C ASP A 251 -10.19 -12.77 15.92
N LEU A 252 -10.42 -11.56 15.40
CA LEU A 252 -11.63 -11.23 14.66
C LEU A 252 -11.71 -11.93 13.29
N VAL A 253 -10.59 -12.09 12.60
CA VAL A 253 -10.51 -12.87 11.35
C VAL A 253 -10.83 -14.34 11.61
N VAL A 254 -10.29 -14.92 12.68
CA VAL A 254 -10.59 -16.29 13.12
C VAL A 254 -12.07 -16.42 13.46
N ALA A 255 -12.63 -15.51 14.28
CA ALA A 255 -14.04 -15.51 14.63
C ALA A 255 -14.96 -15.43 13.40
N ARG A 256 -14.59 -14.59 12.41
CA ARG A 256 -15.30 -14.53 11.12
C ARG A 256 -15.26 -15.87 10.38
N ALA A 257 -14.10 -16.52 10.30
CA ALA A 257 -13.97 -17.82 9.64
C ALA A 257 -14.78 -18.92 10.35
N GLU A 258 -14.78 -18.92 11.68
CA GLU A 258 -15.60 -19.85 12.47
C GLU A 258 -17.10 -19.62 12.28
N GLY A 259 -17.56 -18.36 12.24
CA GLY A 259 -18.96 -18.02 11.94
C GLY A 259 -19.36 -18.53 10.55
N MET A 260 -18.51 -18.31 9.53
CA MET A 260 -18.73 -18.85 8.18
C MET A 260 -18.88 -20.38 8.19
N ALA A 261 -18.02 -21.08 8.91
CA ALA A 261 -18.08 -22.55 9.00
C ALA A 261 -19.36 -23.06 9.68
N LYS A 262 -19.99 -22.26 10.54
CA LYS A 262 -21.26 -22.56 11.22
C LYS A 262 -22.48 -22.07 10.46
N GLY A 263 -22.32 -21.32 9.35
CA GLY A 263 -23.41 -20.71 8.59
C GLY A 263 -24.07 -19.52 9.31
N GLU A 264 -23.33 -18.85 10.20
CA GLU A 264 -23.80 -17.68 10.92
C GLU A 264 -23.72 -16.41 10.04
N ASP A 265 -24.58 -15.43 10.33
CA ASP A 265 -24.55 -14.14 9.64
C ASP A 265 -23.25 -13.38 9.95
N PRO A 266 -22.73 -12.57 9.00
CA PRO A 266 -21.55 -11.76 9.22
C PRO A 266 -21.75 -10.76 10.36
N VAL A 267 -20.80 -10.72 11.29
CA VAL A 267 -20.78 -9.72 12.37
C VAL A 267 -20.03 -8.48 11.86
N VAL A 268 -20.61 -7.30 12.16
CA VAL A 268 -19.91 -6.04 11.88
C VAL A 268 -18.69 -5.94 12.79
N PRO A 269 -17.47 -5.82 12.23
CA PRO A 269 -16.30 -5.66 13.08
C PRO A 269 -16.37 -4.33 13.84
N PRO A 270 -15.83 -4.27 15.07
CA PRO A 270 -15.69 -2.98 15.74
C PRO A 270 -14.88 -2.02 14.85
N VAL A 271 -15.23 -0.74 14.91
CA VAL A 271 -14.45 0.29 14.22
C VAL A 271 -13.07 0.34 14.90
N PHE A 272 -12.03 0.10 14.12
CA PHE A 272 -10.64 0.13 14.56
C PHE A 272 -10.09 1.54 14.49
#